data_607bff22b969b41083f256a217f9c321
#
_entry.id   607bff22b969b41083f256a217f9c321
#
_cell.length_a   1.000
_cell.length_b   1.000
_cell.length_c   1.000
_cell.angle_alpha   90.00
_cell.angle_beta   90.00
_cell.angle_gamma   90.00
#
_symmetry.space_group_name_H-M   'P 1'
#
loop_
_entity.id
_entity.type
_entity.pdbx_description
1 polymer ?
#
loop_
_entity_poly.entity_id
_entity_poly.type
_entity_poly.pdbx_seq_one_letter_code
_entity_poly.pdbx_strand_id
1 'polypeptide(L)'
;MKNKERSLIYVWDAYCGWCYGFSKGLRTFHQNHKELPIQVLSAGLFVGDRSQSIAAYPHIPEANKRIGQLTGAVFGSSYDKLLSEGTFIMDSEAAAIGFSALRALAPEQVVYLAAAMQRAFYYGGKSLSNLETYQQIAEQFDLDQQRLIEMIQAPETRDEVKQEFLAAVDLGARSYPTLFLKKEDGLYNLGGGAMTAEKLEENLAEII
;
A
#
# COMPACT_ATOMS: atom_id res chain seq x y z
N MET A 1 -3.20 13.94 -32.58
CA MET A 1 -4.21 13.61 -31.55
C MET A 1 -3.52 13.83 -30.21
N LYS A 2 -4.00 14.78 -29.35
CA LYS A 2 -3.45 14.97 -28.01
C LYS A 2 -3.63 13.65 -27.24
N ASN A 3 -2.52 13.09 -26.75
CA ASN A 3 -2.56 11.93 -25.86
C ASN A 3 -3.31 12.42 -24.62
N LYS A 4 -4.57 11.97 -24.44
CA LYS A 4 -5.35 12.32 -23.25
C LYS A 4 -4.58 11.79 -22.05
N GLU A 5 -4.15 12.67 -21.17
CA GLU A 5 -3.39 12.28 -19.98
C GLU A 5 -4.24 11.34 -19.13
N ARG A 6 -3.87 10.06 -19.16
CA ARG A 6 -4.44 9.01 -18.28
C ARG A 6 -3.42 8.64 -17.26
N SER A 7 -3.85 8.44 -16.02
CA SER A 7 -2.99 7.99 -14.95
C SER A 7 -3.76 7.09 -13.97
N LEU A 8 -3.04 6.29 -13.22
CA LEU A 8 -3.59 5.44 -12.17
C LEU A 8 -3.42 6.13 -10.82
N ILE A 9 -4.41 5.94 -9.93
CA ILE A 9 -4.31 6.31 -8.53
C ILE A 9 -4.65 5.06 -7.70
N TYR A 10 -3.68 4.56 -6.95
CA TYR A 10 -3.85 3.43 -6.04
C TYR A 10 -3.94 3.94 -4.61
N VAL A 11 -5.09 3.72 -3.98
CA VAL A 11 -5.32 4.06 -2.56
C VAL A 11 -5.21 2.79 -1.73
N TRP A 12 -4.32 2.79 -0.76
CA TRP A 12 -3.96 1.61 0.03
C TRP A 12 -3.60 1.94 1.47
N ASP A 13 -3.45 0.91 2.27
CA ASP A 13 -2.82 1.01 3.59
C ASP A 13 -1.84 -0.15 3.80
N ALA A 14 -0.72 0.13 4.43
CA ALA A 14 0.34 -0.86 4.63
C ALA A 14 -0.09 -2.03 5.52
N TYR A 15 -1.01 -1.79 6.46
CA TYR A 15 -1.60 -2.79 7.36
C TYR A 15 -2.94 -3.34 6.86
N CYS A 16 -3.35 -3.02 5.64
CA CYS A 16 -4.54 -3.59 5.03
C CYS A 16 -4.24 -4.96 4.39
N GLY A 17 -4.75 -6.05 4.96
CA GLY A 17 -4.53 -7.41 4.44
C GLY A 17 -5.05 -7.60 3.02
N TRP A 18 -6.19 -6.98 2.66
CA TRP A 18 -6.69 -7.00 1.28
C TRP A 18 -5.77 -6.27 0.31
N CYS A 19 -5.07 -5.21 0.75
CA CYS A 19 -4.05 -4.54 -0.06
C CYS A 19 -2.84 -5.48 -0.29
N TYR A 20 -2.46 -6.26 0.72
CA TYR A 20 -1.42 -7.27 0.57
C TYR A 20 -1.82 -8.35 -0.44
N GLY A 21 -3.04 -8.88 -0.35
CA GLY A 21 -3.58 -9.83 -1.32
C GLY A 21 -3.64 -9.28 -2.74
N PHE A 22 -3.99 -8.00 -2.91
CA PHE A 22 -4.09 -7.32 -4.19
C PHE A 22 -2.72 -7.03 -4.84
N SER A 23 -1.66 -6.95 -4.05
CA SER A 23 -0.32 -6.51 -4.45
C SER A 23 0.23 -7.24 -5.69
N LYS A 24 0.00 -8.56 -5.81
CA LYS A 24 0.45 -9.34 -6.98
C LYS A 24 -0.30 -8.91 -8.25
N GLY A 25 -1.62 -8.82 -8.18
CA GLY A 25 -2.46 -8.40 -9.31
C GLY A 25 -2.11 -7.00 -9.79
N LEU A 26 -1.96 -6.05 -8.85
CA LEU A 26 -1.57 -4.67 -9.17
C LEU A 26 -0.20 -4.60 -9.85
N ARG A 27 0.81 -5.32 -9.36
CA ARG A 27 2.14 -5.32 -9.97
C ARG A 27 2.12 -5.86 -11.40
N THR A 28 1.41 -6.96 -11.62
CA THR A 28 1.26 -7.54 -12.96
C THR A 28 0.54 -6.57 -13.90
N PHE A 29 -0.56 -5.99 -13.46
CA PHE A 29 -1.31 -4.99 -14.23
C PHE A 29 -0.44 -3.76 -14.56
N HIS A 30 0.26 -3.20 -13.58
CA HIS A 30 1.15 -2.05 -13.81
C HIS A 30 2.33 -2.38 -14.73
N GLN A 31 2.86 -3.61 -14.70
CA GLN A 31 3.90 -4.05 -15.64
C GLN A 31 3.42 -4.07 -17.09
N ASN A 32 2.14 -4.38 -17.32
CA ASN A 32 1.52 -4.39 -18.64
C ASN A 32 1.19 -2.97 -19.14
N HIS A 33 1.07 -1.98 -18.22
CA HIS A 33 0.64 -0.61 -18.49
C HIS A 33 1.64 0.44 -17.99
N LYS A 34 2.90 0.29 -18.37
CA LYS A 34 3.97 1.24 -18.01
C LYS A 34 3.77 2.65 -18.57
N GLU A 35 2.93 2.77 -19.60
CA GLU A 35 2.51 4.04 -20.20
C GLU A 35 1.51 4.80 -19.31
N LEU A 36 0.91 4.16 -18.29
CA LEU A 36 0.03 4.80 -17.32
C LEU A 36 0.83 5.14 -16.06
N PRO A 37 1.19 6.42 -15.83
CA PRO A 37 1.79 6.83 -14.58
C PRO A 37 0.90 6.43 -13.40
N ILE A 38 1.50 5.98 -12.31
CA ILE A 38 0.76 5.58 -11.12
C ILE A 38 1.15 6.44 -9.91
N GLN A 39 0.14 7.01 -9.24
CA GLN A 39 0.27 7.60 -7.92
C GLN A 39 -0.23 6.59 -6.89
N VAL A 40 0.52 6.40 -5.80
CA VAL A 40 0.14 5.52 -4.70
C VAL A 40 -0.06 6.37 -3.46
N LEU A 41 -1.27 6.36 -2.91
CA LEU A 41 -1.69 7.17 -1.77
C LEU A 41 -2.00 6.31 -0.55
N SER A 42 -1.37 6.64 0.56
CA SER A 42 -1.69 6.03 1.86
C SER A 42 -3.04 6.54 2.38
N ALA A 43 -3.82 5.66 3.03
CA ALA A 43 -5.19 5.96 3.43
C ALA A 43 -5.40 6.14 4.94
N GLY A 44 -4.42 5.78 5.78
CA GLY A 44 -4.52 5.95 7.22
C GLY A 44 -5.60 5.08 7.87
N LEU A 45 -5.61 3.77 7.58
CA LEU A 45 -6.60 2.84 8.12
C LEU A 45 -6.55 2.76 9.65
N PHE A 46 -5.35 2.69 10.22
CA PHE A 46 -5.08 2.58 11.66
C PHE A 46 -4.39 3.85 12.17
N VAL A 47 -5.14 4.94 12.30
CA VAL A 47 -4.66 6.24 12.81
C VAL A 47 -5.52 6.73 13.98
N GLY A 48 -4.96 7.56 14.87
CA GLY A 48 -5.64 8.07 16.05
C GLY A 48 -6.15 6.92 16.93
N ASP A 49 -7.43 6.96 17.34
CA ASP A 49 -8.04 5.95 18.20
C ASP A 49 -8.09 4.55 17.57
N ARG A 50 -7.86 4.43 16.27
CA ARG A 50 -7.75 3.14 15.56
C ARG A 50 -6.33 2.59 15.54
N SER A 51 -5.31 3.34 15.96
CA SER A 51 -3.97 2.83 16.16
C SER A 51 -3.92 2.03 17.46
N GLN A 52 -4.29 0.76 17.38
CA GLN A 52 -4.43 -0.16 18.53
C GLN A 52 -3.67 -1.45 18.29
N SER A 53 -3.62 -2.29 19.33
CA SER A 53 -3.04 -3.63 19.21
C SER A 53 -3.81 -4.46 18.19
N ILE A 54 -3.11 -5.34 17.48
CA ILE A 54 -3.71 -6.21 16.47
C ILE A 54 -4.81 -7.10 17.08
N ALA A 55 -4.73 -7.44 18.37
CA ALA A 55 -5.76 -8.17 19.10
C ALA A 55 -7.09 -7.41 19.24
N ALA A 56 -7.08 -6.06 19.12
CA ALA A 56 -8.31 -5.28 19.10
C ALA A 56 -9.17 -5.52 17.83
N TYR A 57 -8.61 -6.23 16.85
CA TYR A 57 -9.24 -6.54 15.57
C TYR A 57 -9.42 -8.05 15.38
N PRO A 58 -10.36 -8.69 16.10
CA PRO A 58 -10.49 -10.16 16.15
C PRO A 58 -10.89 -10.82 14.83
N HIS A 59 -11.30 -10.03 13.83
CA HIS A 59 -11.63 -10.51 12.48
C HIS A 59 -10.40 -10.75 11.59
N ILE A 60 -9.21 -10.24 11.95
CA ILE A 60 -7.99 -10.32 11.13
C ILE A 60 -7.61 -11.77 10.77
N PRO A 61 -7.58 -12.74 11.71
CA PRO A 61 -7.18 -14.10 11.37
C PRO A 61 -8.06 -14.74 10.29
N GLU A 62 -9.38 -14.57 10.39
CA GLU A 62 -10.31 -15.12 9.40
C GLU A 62 -10.22 -14.38 8.06
N ALA A 63 -10.04 -13.06 8.10
CA ALA A 63 -9.80 -12.26 6.89
C ALA A 63 -8.51 -12.71 6.17
N ASN A 64 -7.42 -12.92 6.89
CA ASN A 64 -6.15 -13.39 6.32
C ASN A 64 -6.29 -14.76 5.66
N LYS A 65 -6.99 -15.69 6.28
CA LYS A 65 -7.29 -17.01 5.69
C LYS A 65 -8.05 -16.84 4.36
N ARG A 66 -9.09 -16.01 4.34
CA ARG A 66 -9.87 -15.73 3.13
C ARG A 66 -9.04 -15.06 2.04
N ILE A 67 -8.20 -14.08 2.40
CA ILE A 67 -7.28 -13.41 1.48
C ILE A 67 -6.33 -14.43 0.86
N GLY A 68 -5.70 -15.28 1.66
CA GLY A 68 -4.81 -16.34 1.15
C GLY A 68 -5.51 -17.27 0.16
N GLN A 69 -6.75 -17.70 0.46
CA GLN A 69 -7.55 -18.56 -0.41
C GLN A 69 -7.89 -17.89 -1.76
N LEU A 70 -8.24 -16.62 -1.74
CA LEU A 70 -8.71 -15.92 -2.95
C LEU A 70 -7.57 -15.37 -3.81
N THR A 71 -6.44 -14.98 -3.21
CA THR A 71 -5.37 -14.26 -3.91
C THR A 71 -4.07 -15.05 -4.01
N GLY A 72 -3.93 -16.15 -3.26
CA GLY A 72 -2.68 -16.88 -3.11
C GLY A 72 -1.63 -16.13 -2.28
N ALA A 73 -2.01 -15.07 -1.54
CA ALA A 73 -1.10 -14.38 -0.62
C ALA A 73 -0.66 -15.31 0.51
N VAL A 74 0.63 -15.29 0.81
CA VAL A 74 1.23 -16.14 1.85
C VAL A 74 1.58 -15.29 3.06
N PHE A 75 0.95 -15.59 4.18
CA PHE A 75 1.30 -15.03 5.49
C PHE A 75 2.42 -15.87 6.10
N GLY A 76 3.47 -15.22 6.60
CA GLY A 76 4.65 -15.94 7.10
C GLY A 76 4.53 -16.29 8.59
N SER A 77 5.28 -17.30 9.03
CA SER A 77 5.27 -17.76 10.43
C SER A 77 5.66 -16.67 11.45
N SER A 78 6.52 -15.73 11.06
CA SER A 78 6.87 -14.58 11.90
C SER A 78 5.69 -13.64 12.13
N TYR A 79 4.86 -13.43 11.11
CA TYR A 79 3.63 -12.68 11.22
C TYR A 79 2.56 -13.45 12.02
N ASP A 80 2.43 -14.77 11.81
CA ASP A 80 1.51 -15.61 12.58
C ASP A 80 1.85 -15.56 14.08
N LYS A 81 3.14 -15.55 14.43
CA LYS A 81 3.59 -15.37 15.81
C LYS A 81 3.16 -14.01 16.36
N LEU A 82 3.41 -12.92 15.63
CA LEU A 82 3.00 -11.55 15.98
C LEU A 82 1.48 -11.48 16.19
N LEU A 83 0.70 -12.11 15.31
CA LEU A 83 -0.75 -12.18 15.39
C LEU A 83 -1.22 -12.94 16.64
N SER A 84 -0.57 -14.05 16.98
CA SER A 84 -0.89 -14.84 18.16
C SER A 84 -0.53 -14.15 19.48
N GLU A 85 0.56 -13.39 19.52
CA GLU A 85 0.95 -12.56 20.65
C GLU A 85 -0.02 -11.39 20.89
N GLY A 86 -0.61 -10.84 19.83
CA GLY A 86 -1.68 -9.86 19.88
C GLY A 86 -1.28 -8.45 20.34
N THR A 87 -0.04 -8.22 20.74
CA THR A 87 0.43 -6.97 21.37
C THR A 87 0.91 -5.92 20.37
N PHE A 88 1.11 -6.30 19.10
CA PHE A 88 1.63 -5.42 18.07
C PHE A 88 0.66 -4.27 17.80
N ILE A 89 1.15 -3.02 17.88
CA ILE A 89 0.37 -1.83 17.55
C ILE A 89 0.46 -1.56 16.04
N MET A 90 -0.69 -1.49 15.39
CA MET A 90 -0.80 -1.08 13.98
C MET A 90 -0.87 0.45 13.92
N ASP A 91 0.17 1.07 13.36
CA ASP A 91 0.30 2.52 13.20
C ASP A 91 0.47 2.88 11.73
N SER A 92 -0.65 3.20 11.07
CA SER A 92 -0.64 3.57 9.66
C SER A 92 0.05 4.91 9.39
N GLU A 93 0.12 5.82 10.37
CA GLU A 93 0.86 7.09 10.21
C GLU A 93 2.36 6.83 10.10
N ALA A 94 2.92 6.03 11.02
CA ALA A 94 4.33 5.66 10.96
C ALA A 94 4.68 4.90 9.66
N ALA A 95 3.81 3.97 9.25
CA ALA A 95 3.97 3.24 8.00
C ALA A 95 3.92 4.16 6.76
N ALA A 96 3.00 5.12 6.72
CA ALA A 96 2.87 6.06 5.62
C ALA A 96 4.05 7.04 5.53
N ILE A 97 4.62 7.48 6.66
CA ILE A 97 5.83 8.30 6.71
C ILE A 97 7.00 7.54 6.07
N GLY A 98 7.22 6.29 6.46
CA GLY A 98 8.27 5.47 5.85
C GLY A 98 8.05 5.22 4.36
N PHE A 99 6.78 5.00 3.95
CA PHE A 99 6.44 4.85 2.54
C PHE A 99 6.67 6.15 1.73
N SER A 100 6.30 7.32 2.29
CA SER A 100 6.54 8.62 1.64
C SER A 100 8.02 8.84 1.36
N ALA A 101 8.88 8.53 2.34
CA ALA A 101 10.32 8.63 2.19
C ALA A 101 10.90 7.67 1.13
N LEU A 102 10.46 6.40 1.13
CA LEU A 102 10.87 5.42 0.11
C LEU A 102 10.43 5.86 -1.30
N ARG A 103 9.18 6.27 -1.44
CA ARG A 103 8.60 6.73 -2.71
C ARG A 103 9.33 7.95 -3.27
N ALA A 104 9.75 8.88 -2.41
CA ALA A 104 10.49 10.06 -2.84
C ALA A 104 11.89 9.74 -3.37
N LEU A 105 12.51 8.66 -2.88
CA LEU A 105 13.82 8.20 -3.37
C LEU A 105 13.73 7.40 -4.68
N ALA A 106 12.61 6.67 -4.90
CA ALA A 106 12.43 5.87 -6.11
C ALA A 106 10.97 5.88 -6.57
N PRO A 107 10.46 7.00 -7.09
CA PRO A 107 9.06 7.16 -7.50
C PRO A 107 8.64 6.19 -8.61
N GLU A 108 9.56 5.79 -9.50
CA GLU A 108 9.31 4.82 -10.56
C GLU A 108 9.13 3.38 -10.04
N GLN A 109 9.54 3.10 -8.80
CA GLN A 109 9.44 1.79 -8.15
C GLN A 109 8.31 1.73 -7.11
N VAL A 110 7.45 2.74 -7.05
CA VAL A 110 6.47 2.95 -5.97
C VAL A 110 5.58 1.73 -5.69
N VAL A 111 5.15 1.00 -6.71
CA VAL A 111 4.31 -0.22 -6.55
C VAL A 111 5.12 -1.37 -5.93
N TYR A 112 6.39 -1.47 -6.26
CA TYR A 112 7.28 -2.49 -5.72
C TYR A 112 7.69 -2.17 -4.29
N LEU A 113 7.92 -0.90 -3.96
CA LEU A 113 8.18 -0.43 -2.61
C LEU A 113 6.99 -0.71 -1.68
N ALA A 114 5.77 -0.43 -2.12
CA ALA A 114 4.54 -0.78 -1.39
C ALA A 114 4.47 -2.30 -1.13
N ALA A 115 4.76 -3.11 -2.14
CA ALA A 115 4.77 -4.56 -2.01
C ALA A 115 5.87 -5.06 -1.05
N ALA A 116 7.06 -4.45 -1.06
CA ALA A 116 8.15 -4.79 -0.15
C ALA A 116 7.80 -4.49 1.31
N MET A 117 7.18 -3.34 1.59
CA MET A 117 6.68 -3.01 2.92
C MET A 117 5.66 -4.02 3.43
N GLN A 118 4.67 -4.36 2.60
CA GLN A 118 3.66 -5.36 2.96
C GLN A 118 4.28 -6.73 3.19
N ARG A 119 5.25 -7.13 2.36
CA ARG A 119 5.98 -8.38 2.55
C ARG A 119 6.80 -8.37 3.85
N ALA A 120 7.44 -7.25 4.19
CA ALA A 120 8.19 -7.12 5.44
C ALA A 120 7.28 -7.36 6.65
N PHE A 121 6.06 -6.84 6.64
CA PHE A 121 5.09 -7.05 7.72
C PHE A 121 4.42 -8.42 7.63
N TYR A 122 3.66 -8.71 6.57
CA TYR A 122 2.80 -9.90 6.47
C TYR A 122 3.55 -11.24 6.31
N TYR A 123 4.76 -11.20 5.81
CA TYR A 123 5.60 -12.39 5.69
C TYR A 123 6.71 -12.40 6.73
N GLY A 124 7.38 -11.26 6.92
CA GLY A 124 8.54 -11.13 7.81
C GLY A 124 8.19 -10.83 9.28
N GLY A 125 6.96 -10.44 9.60
CA GLY A 125 6.56 -10.02 10.95
C GLY A 125 7.28 -8.74 11.42
N LYS A 126 7.80 -7.93 10.49
CA LYS A 126 8.59 -6.74 10.81
C LYS A 126 7.68 -5.54 11.07
N SER A 127 8.01 -4.76 12.08
CA SER A 127 7.29 -3.52 12.39
C SER A 127 7.57 -2.43 11.35
N LEU A 128 6.51 -1.84 10.81
CA LEU A 128 6.62 -0.67 9.93
C LEU A 128 6.72 0.66 10.72
N SER A 129 6.87 0.59 12.03
CA SER A 129 7.27 1.73 12.88
C SER A 129 8.77 1.69 13.23
N ASN A 130 9.51 0.66 12.73
CA ASN A 130 10.93 0.49 13.02
C ASN A 130 11.78 0.94 11.82
N LEU A 131 12.71 1.86 12.04
CA LEU A 131 13.65 2.36 11.01
C LEU A 131 14.46 1.26 10.35
N GLU A 132 14.87 0.22 11.10
CA GLU A 132 15.62 -0.90 10.55
C GLU A 132 14.86 -1.62 9.42
N THR A 133 13.53 -1.70 9.50
CA THR A 133 12.71 -2.29 8.43
C THR A 133 12.87 -1.51 7.13
N TYR A 134 12.88 -0.20 7.21
CA TYR A 134 13.05 0.67 6.03
C TYR A 134 14.46 0.65 5.48
N GLN A 135 15.48 0.58 6.34
CA GLN A 135 16.88 0.41 5.92
C GLN A 135 17.05 -0.88 5.11
N GLN A 136 16.47 -1.99 5.58
CA GLN A 136 16.50 -3.27 4.86
C GLN A 136 15.75 -3.22 3.53
N ILE A 137 14.64 -2.47 3.44
CA ILE A 137 13.95 -2.24 2.17
C ILE A 137 14.81 -1.37 1.26
N ALA A 138 15.40 -0.30 1.77
CA ALA A 138 16.30 0.56 1.00
C ALA A 138 17.48 -0.20 0.42
N GLU A 139 18.08 -1.11 1.19
CA GLU A 139 19.16 -2.00 0.72
C GLU A 139 18.70 -2.89 -0.45
N GLN A 140 17.50 -3.46 -0.38
CA GLN A 140 16.94 -4.30 -1.45
C GLN A 140 16.72 -3.54 -2.77
N PHE A 141 16.52 -2.24 -2.70
CA PHE A 141 16.24 -1.36 -3.83
C PHE A 141 17.41 -0.46 -4.21
N ASP A 142 18.58 -0.65 -3.58
CA ASP A 142 19.79 0.15 -3.78
C ASP A 142 19.57 1.66 -3.55
N LEU A 143 18.81 1.99 -2.48
CA LEU A 143 18.48 3.37 -2.10
C LEU A 143 19.42 3.90 -1.01
N ASP A 144 19.59 5.21 -0.96
CA ASP A 144 20.37 5.91 0.07
C ASP A 144 19.68 5.80 1.44
N GLN A 145 20.21 4.92 2.30
CA GLN A 145 19.67 4.66 3.64
C GLN A 145 19.78 5.87 4.56
N GLN A 146 20.86 6.65 4.44
CA GLN A 146 21.05 7.83 5.28
C GLN A 146 20.00 8.90 4.92
N ARG A 147 19.81 9.16 3.64
CA ARG A 147 18.80 10.08 3.14
C ARG A 147 17.38 9.65 3.51
N LEU A 148 17.12 8.34 3.43
CA LEU A 148 15.83 7.76 3.84
C LEU A 148 15.51 8.08 5.31
N ILE A 149 16.48 7.87 6.22
CA ILE A 149 16.30 8.13 7.66
C ILE A 149 16.04 9.62 7.91
N GLU A 150 16.79 10.50 7.27
CA GLU A 150 16.59 11.95 7.37
C GLU A 150 15.16 12.34 6.96
N MET A 151 14.66 11.77 5.86
CA MET A 151 13.30 12.04 5.38
C MET A 151 12.22 11.48 6.32
N ILE A 152 12.41 10.27 6.86
CA ILE A 152 11.46 9.69 7.84
C ILE A 152 11.38 10.55 9.11
N GLN A 153 12.50 11.16 9.52
CA GLN A 153 12.56 11.99 10.73
C GLN A 153 12.14 13.44 10.51
N ALA A 154 12.01 13.86 9.25
CA ALA A 154 11.65 15.25 8.92
C ALA A 154 10.18 15.53 9.29
N PRO A 155 9.88 16.64 10.01
CA PRO A 155 8.51 17.01 10.35
C PRO A 155 7.62 17.20 9.11
N GLU A 156 8.18 17.70 8.02
CA GLU A 156 7.50 17.97 6.76
C GLU A 156 6.89 16.70 6.17
N THR A 157 7.59 15.56 6.26
CA THR A 157 7.09 14.25 5.77
C THR A 157 5.80 13.83 6.51
N ARG A 158 5.72 14.12 7.81
CA ARG A 158 4.51 13.85 8.59
C ARG A 158 3.33 14.71 8.14
N ASP A 159 3.57 15.98 7.85
CA ASP A 159 2.51 16.88 7.40
C ASP A 159 2.04 16.52 5.98
N GLU A 160 2.95 16.14 5.09
CA GLU A 160 2.62 15.59 3.76
C GLU A 160 1.74 14.35 3.86
N VAL A 161 2.05 13.41 4.75
CA VAL A 161 1.27 12.19 4.98
C VAL A 161 -0.14 12.50 5.46
N LYS A 162 -0.33 13.48 6.35
CA LYS A 162 -1.68 13.91 6.77
C LYS A 162 -2.50 14.47 5.61
N GLN A 163 -1.87 15.26 4.73
CA GLN A 163 -2.52 15.77 3.52
C GLN A 163 -2.86 14.62 2.56
N GLU A 164 -2.00 13.61 2.47
CA GLU A 164 -2.26 12.41 1.65
C GLU A 164 -3.48 11.63 2.15
N PHE A 165 -3.65 11.47 3.47
CA PHE A 165 -4.85 10.85 4.04
C PHE A 165 -6.13 11.62 3.68
N LEU A 166 -6.10 12.95 3.73
CA LEU A 166 -7.22 13.79 3.32
C LEU A 166 -7.51 13.62 1.82
N ALA A 167 -6.47 13.64 0.99
CA ALA A 167 -6.62 13.44 -0.45
C ALA A 167 -7.24 12.07 -0.79
N ALA A 168 -6.88 11.01 -0.07
CA ALA A 168 -7.49 9.68 -0.24
C ALA A 168 -9.00 9.69 0.07
N VAL A 169 -9.42 10.44 1.09
CA VAL A 169 -10.84 10.63 1.44
C VAL A 169 -11.55 11.43 0.36
N ASP A 170 -10.97 12.53 -0.11
CA ASP A 170 -11.56 13.43 -1.12
C ASP A 170 -11.74 12.74 -2.47
N LEU A 171 -10.89 11.76 -2.81
CA LEU A 171 -11.06 10.89 -3.99
C LEU A 171 -12.26 9.94 -3.86
N GLY A 172 -12.91 9.87 -2.70
CA GLY A 172 -14.04 8.97 -2.45
C GLY A 172 -13.65 7.52 -2.25
N ALA A 173 -12.38 7.22 -1.94
CA ALA A 173 -11.93 5.87 -1.59
C ALA A 173 -12.51 5.47 -0.22
N ARG A 174 -13.55 4.62 -0.22
CA ARG A 174 -14.27 4.19 1.01
C ARG A 174 -13.85 2.81 1.51
N SER A 175 -13.04 2.12 0.74
CA SER A 175 -12.48 0.79 1.05
C SER A 175 -11.09 0.66 0.46
N TYR A 176 -10.29 -0.22 1.02
CA TYR A 176 -8.92 -0.45 0.58
C TYR A 176 -8.72 -1.96 0.30
N PRO A 177 -7.99 -2.27 -0.79
CA PRO A 177 -7.42 -1.39 -1.80
C PRO A 177 -8.48 -0.81 -2.75
N THR A 178 -8.21 0.37 -3.33
CA THR A 178 -8.97 0.89 -4.48
C THR A 178 -7.99 1.40 -5.54
N LEU A 179 -8.18 0.96 -6.78
CA LEU A 179 -7.43 1.44 -7.95
C LEU A 179 -8.37 2.27 -8.82
N PHE A 180 -7.97 3.50 -9.10
CA PHE A 180 -8.69 4.39 -10.00
C PHE A 180 -7.92 4.63 -11.28
N LEU A 181 -8.65 4.79 -12.40
CA LEU A 181 -8.16 5.43 -13.61
C LEU A 181 -8.63 6.89 -13.63
N LYS A 182 -7.70 7.82 -13.67
CA LYS A 182 -7.95 9.25 -13.86
C LYS A 182 -7.86 9.57 -15.35
N LYS A 183 -8.89 10.24 -15.88
CA LYS A 183 -8.95 10.78 -17.25
C LYS A 183 -9.38 12.25 -17.20
N GLU A 184 -9.33 12.96 -18.31
CA GLU A 184 -9.80 14.35 -18.41
C GLU A 184 -11.27 14.53 -17.99
N ASP A 185 -12.10 13.51 -18.27
CA ASP A 185 -13.54 13.51 -18.04
C ASP A 185 -13.97 12.95 -16.68
N GLY A 186 -13.03 12.46 -15.86
CA GLY A 186 -13.35 11.98 -14.52
C GLY A 186 -12.42 10.93 -13.93
N LEU A 187 -12.87 10.43 -12.79
CA LEU A 187 -12.20 9.37 -12.01
C LEU A 187 -13.05 8.10 -12.06
N TYR A 188 -12.46 7.01 -12.50
CA TYR A 188 -13.14 5.73 -12.72
C TYR A 188 -12.55 4.67 -11.82
N ASN A 189 -13.38 3.96 -11.09
CA ASN A 189 -12.93 2.87 -10.22
C ASN A 189 -12.66 1.62 -11.06
N LEU A 190 -11.39 1.20 -11.13
CA LEU A 190 -10.96 -0.04 -11.78
C LEU A 190 -11.15 -1.27 -10.90
N GLY A 191 -11.23 -1.07 -9.57
CA GLY A 191 -11.42 -2.17 -8.64
C GLY A 191 -10.41 -2.21 -7.49
N GLY A 192 -10.29 -3.40 -6.89
CA GLY A 192 -9.44 -3.65 -5.73
C GLY A 192 -9.77 -5.01 -5.08
N GLY A 193 -9.40 -5.18 -3.81
CA GLY A 193 -9.69 -6.40 -3.04
C GLY A 193 -8.99 -7.65 -3.59
N ALA A 194 -9.74 -8.67 -3.93
CA ALA A 194 -9.21 -9.93 -4.46
C ALA A 194 -9.10 -9.97 -5.99
N MET A 195 -9.15 -8.82 -6.68
CA MET A 195 -9.09 -8.79 -8.14
C MET A 195 -7.72 -9.22 -8.66
N THR A 196 -7.75 -9.99 -9.73
CA THR A 196 -6.56 -10.38 -10.48
C THR A 196 -6.20 -9.32 -11.52
N ALA A 197 -5.00 -9.43 -12.12
CA ALA A 197 -4.59 -8.54 -13.20
C ALA A 197 -5.55 -8.65 -14.41
N GLU A 198 -6.00 -9.85 -14.75
CA GLU A 198 -6.94 -10.09 -15.86
C GLU A 198 -8.26 -9.36 -15.64
N LYS A 199 -8.77 -9.35 -14.39
CA LYS A 199 -10.01 -8.62 -14.07
C LYS A 199 -9.83 -7.11 -14.16
N LEU A 200 -8.66 -6.60 -13.79
CA LEU A 200 -8.31 -5.19 -13.98
C LEU A 200 -8.21 -4.81 -15.46
N GLU A 201 -7.67 -5.70 -16.31
CA GLU A 201 -7.63 -5.52 -17.78
C GLU A 201 -9.05 -5.45 -18.36
N GLU A 202 -9.95 -6.36 -17.95
CA GLU A 202 -11.35 -6.32 -18.38
C GLU A 202 -12.01 -4.98 -18.01
N ASN A 203 -11.86 -4.55 -16.76
CA ASN A 203 -12.45 -3.29 -16.28
C ASN A 203 -11.84 -2.06 -16.99
N LEU A 204 -10.54 -2.09 -17.27
CA LEU A 204 -9.88 -1.04 -18.04
C LEU A 204 -10.46 -0.96 -19.47
N ALA A 205 -10.64 -2.11 -20.13
CA ALA A 205 -11.18 -2.17 -21.49
C ALA A 205 -12.63 -1.64 -21.59
N GLU A 206 -13.43 -1.76 -20.52
CA GLU A 206 -14.79 -1.21 -20.47
C GLU A 206 -14.82 0.32 -20.34
N ILE A 207 -13.72 0.94 -19.84
CA ILE A 207 -13.65 2.39 -19.55
C ILE A 207 -12.97 3.18 -20.67
N ILE A 208 -12.06 2.55 -21.41
CA ILE A 208 -11.28 3.21 -22.49
C ILE A 208 -11.88 2.99 -23.87
#